data_c3815739cd9b3bf6acdb476c1902b458
#
_entry.id   c3815739cd9b3bf6acdb476c1902b458
#
_cell.length_a   1.000
_cell.length_b   1.000
_cell.length_c   1.000
_cell.angle_alpha   90.00
_cell.angle_beta   90.00
_cell.angle_gamma   90.00
#
_symmetry.space_group_name_H-M   'P 1'
#
loop_
_entity.id
_entity.type
_entity.pdbx_description
1 polymer ?
#
loop_
_entity_poly.entity_id
_entity_poly.type
_entity_poly.pdbx_seq_one_letter_code
_entity_poly.pdbx_strand_id
1 'polypeptide(L)'
;YSGSIDGIYGSETLAAVKYFQRKNGLTVDGIAGKKTLEAMGIFNSSGNSNSSNSTSSSDLNLLARTVYSEARGEPYAGQVAVAAVVLNRVKSSSFPNTIAGVIYQKGAFTAVSDGQINLTPNQTAYNAARDALNGWDPSYGSIYYFNPSTATNAWIWSRPHVVTIGKHRFCK
;
A
#
# COMPACT_ATOMS: atom_id res chain seq x y z
N TYR A 1 -18.15 -18.40 -4.16
CA TYR A 1 -16.88 -18.69 -3.45
C TYR A 1 -17.14 -19.70 -2.35
N SER A 2 -16.45 -20.82 -2.38
CA SER A 2 -16.61 -21.93 -1.41
C SER A 2 -15.38 -22.13 -0.53
N GLY A 3 -14.39 -21.25 -0.62
CA GLY A 3 -13.17 -21.29 0.19
C GLY A 3 -13.37 -20.75 1.61
N SER A 4 -12.42 -21.04 2.49
CA SER A 4 -12.38 -20.51 3.86
C SER A 4 -12.23 -19.02 3.89
N ILE A 5 -12.90 -18.35 4.83
CA ILE A 5 -12.70 -16.92 5.09
C ILE A 5 -11.54 -16.80 6.09
N ASP A 6 -10.33 -16.72 5.57
CA ASP A 6 -9.07 -16.69 6.34
C ASP A 6 -8.40 -15.30 6.37
N GLY A 7 -9.02 -14.32 5.70
CA GLY A 7 -8.46 -12.96 5.55
C GLY A 7 -7.29 -12.87 4.57
N ILE A 8 -7.00 -13.95 3.84
CA ILE A 8 -5.89 -14.01 2.90
C ILE A 8 -6.41 -13.88 1.47
N TYR A 9 -5.87 -12.94 0.71
CA TYR A 9 -6.10 -12.84 -0.73
C TYR A 9 -5.20 -13.83 -1.47
N GLY A 10 -5.51 -15.12 -1.33
CA GLY A 10 -4.76 -16.21 -1.95
C GLY A 10 -5.20 -16.50 -3.39
N SER A 11 -4.67 -17.60 -3.94
CA SER A 11 -4.97 -18.04 -5.31
C SER A 11 -6.46 -18.32 -5.55
N GLU A 12 -7.17 -18.83 -4.56
CA GLU A 12 -8.61 -19.10 -4.64
C GLU A 12 -9.43 -17.82 -4.67
N THR A 13 -9.07 -16.85 -3.82
CA THR A 13 -9.72 -15.51 -3.82
C THR A 13 -9.47 -14.81 -5.14
N LEU A 14 -8.24 -14.86 -5.66
CA LEU A 14 -7.88 -14.32 -6.97
C LEU A 14 -8.73 -14.95 -8.09
N ALA A 15 -8.86 -16.27 -8.09
CA ALA A 15 -9.66 -17.00 -9.08
C ALA A 15 -11.15 -16.62 -8.99
N ALA A 16 -11.69 -16.50 -7.77
CA ALA A 16 -13.07 -16.09 -7.53
C ALA A 16 -13.34 -14.66 -8.03
N VAL A 17 -12.43 -13.72 -7.78
CA VAL A 17 -12.54 -12.33 -8.28
C VAL A 17 -12.48 -12.30 -9.80
N LYS A 18 -11.56 -13.02 -10.44
CA LYS A 18 -11.49 -13.11 -11.90
C LYS A 18 -12.75 -13.73 -12.52
N TYR A 19 -13.30 -14.76 -11.88
CA TYR A 19 -14.55 -15.36 -12.31
C TYR A 19 -15.72 -14.37 -12.23
N PHE A 20 -15.85 -13.65 -11.11
CA PHE A 20 -16.87 -12.63 -10.91
C PHE A 20 -16.75 -11.51 -11.96
N GLN A 21 -15.53 -11.01 -12.18
CA GLN A 21 -15.26 -9.97 -13.20
C GLN A 21 -15.70 -10.41 -14.58
N ARG A 22 -15.35 -11.65 -14.98
CA ARG A 22 -15.75 -12.21 -16.28
C ARG A 22 -17.28 -12.30 -16.41
N LYS A 23 -17.95 -12.76 -15.36
CA LYS A 23 -19.42 -12.90 -15.36
C LYS A 23 -20.18 -11.57 -15.43
N ASN A 24 -19.56 -10.49 -14.96
CA ASN A 24 -20.16 -9.16 -14.92
C ASN A 24 -19.61 -8.21 -16.00
N GLY A 25 -18.89 -8.71 -16.99
CA GLY A 25 -18.35 -7.91 -18.10
C GLY A 25 -17.32 -6.86 -17.68
N LEU A 26 -16.63 -7.11 -16.54
CA LEU A 26 -15.59 -6.24 -16.03
C LEU A 26 -14.22 -6.66 -16.59
N THR A 27 -13.22 -5.78 -16.48
CA THR A 27 -11.81 -6.12 -16.77
C THR A 27 -11.39 -7.26 -15.85
N VAL A 28 -10.90 -8.37 -16.42
CA VAL A 28 -10.52 -9.59 -15.68
C VAL A 28 -9.08 -9.48 -15.24
N ASP A 29 -8.80 -8.56 -14.32
CA ASP A 29 -7.46 -8.33 -13.76
C ASP A 29 -7.23 -9.09 -12.42
N GLY A 30 -8.29 -9.62 -11.83
CA GLY A 30 -8.24 -10.30 -10.55
C GLY A 30 -8.16 -9.35 -9.37
N ILE A 31 -8.48 -8.08 -9.55
CA ILE A 31 -8.41 -7.06 -8.51
C ILE A 31 -9.82 -6.67 -8.09
N ALA A 32 -10.13 -6.81 -6.81
CA ALA A 32 -11.39 -6.33 -6.24
C ALA A 32 -11.38 -4.80 -6.08
N GLY A 33 -11.15 -4.09 -7.20
CA GLY A 33 -11.18 -2.63 -7.23
C GLY A 33 -12.60 -2.05 -7.21
N LYS A 34 -12.72 -0.72 -7.26
CA LYS A 34 -13.98 0.02 -7.14
C LYS A 34 -15.10 -0.56 -8.02
N LYS A 35 -14.87 -0.76 -9.32
CA LYS A 35 -15.87 -1.30 -10.25
C LYS A 35 -16.32 -2.73 -9.87
N THR A 36 -15.39 -3.54 -9.40
CA THR A 36 -15.66 -4.91 -8.95
C THR A 36 -16.50 -4.90 -7.67
N LEU A 37 -16.14 -4.06 -6.70
CA LEU A 37 -16.86 -3.90 -5.43
C LEU A 37 -18.24 -3.25 -5.63
N GLU A 38 -18.38 -2.30 -6.55
CA GLU A 38 -19.68 -1.73 -6.96
C GLU A 38 -20.58 -2.81 -7.56
N ALA A 39 -20.05 -3.63 -8.46
CA ALA A 39 -20.80 -4.73 -9.07
C ALA A 39 -21.18 -5.82 -8.05
N MET A 40 -20.37 -6.00 -6.98
CA MET A 40 -20.70 -6.88 -5.84
C MET A 40 -21.74 -6.28 -4.88
N GLY A 41 -22.15 -5.02 -5.08
CA GLY A 41 -23.07 -4.32 -4.18
C GLY A 41 -22.46 -3.93 -2.82
N ILE A 42 -21.14 -4.00 -2.69
CA ILE A 42 -20.42 -3.66 -1.47
C ILE A 42 -20.20 -2.14 -1.37
N PHE A 43 -20.17 -1.45 -2.52
CA PHE A 43 -20.14 0.01 -2.61
C PHE A 43 -21.45 0.51 -3.24
N ASN A 44 -22.32 1.14 -2.44
CA ASN A 44 -23.42 1.92 -2.97
C ASN A 44 -22.91 3.29 -3.42
N SER A 45 -22.87 3.53 -4.73
CA SER A 45 -22.71 4.87 -5.30
C SER A 45 -23.98 5.73 -5.09
N SER A 46 -24.34 6.00 -3.85
CA SER A 46 -25.35 7.00 -3.51
C SER A 46 -24.72 8.07 -2.65
N GLY A 47 -24.14 9.06 -3.31
CA GLY A 47 -23.56 10.20 -2.59
C GLY A 47 -22.74 11.04 -3.54
N ASN A 48 -23.40 12.01 -4.17
CA ASN A 48 -22.76 13.17 -4.76
C ASN A 48 -21.89 13.84 -3.69
N SER A 49 -20.58 13.65 -3.78
CA SER A 49 -19.61 14.44 -3.02
C SER A 49 -18.46 14.75 -3.95
N ASN A 50 -18.48 15.96 -4.48
CA ASN A 50 -17.28 16.65 -4.91
C ASN A 50 -16.30 16.66 -3.75
N SER A 51 -15.46 15.67 -3.69
CA SER A 51 -14.20 15.68 -2.95
C SER A 51 -13.22 14.89 -3.80
N SER A 52 -12.47 15.62 -4.60
CA SER A 52 -11.40 15.15 -5.47
C SER A 52 -10.25 14.55 -4.66
N ASN A 53 -10.42 13.28 -4.28
CA ASN A 53 -9.32 12.39 -3.93
C ASN A 53 -9.34 11.19 -4.88
N SER A 54 -9.44 11.43 -6.18
CA SER A 54 -9.00 10.46 -7.17
C SER A 54 -7.48 10.45 -7.08
N THR A 55 -6.93 9.50 -6.32
CA THR A 55 -5.50 9.20 -6.37
C THR A 55 -5.12 9.09 -7.84
N SER A 56 -4.30 9.99 -8.31
CA SER A 56 -3.95 10.04 -9.72
C SER A 56 -3.19 8.77 -10.11
N SER A 57 -3.23 8.39 -11.38
CA SER A 57 -2.42 7.25 -11.86
C SER A 57 -0.92 7.48 -11.60
N SER A 58 -0.49 8.74 -11.52
CA SER A 58 0.86 9.14 -11.14
C SER A 58 1.17 8.83 -9.67
N ASP A 59 0.24 9.08 -8.76
CA ASP A 59 0.40 8.78 -7.33
C ASP A 59 0.50 7.27 -7.08
N LEU A 60 -0.36 6.48 -7.72
CA LEU A 60 -0.28 5.01 -7.65
C LEU A 60 1.07 4.50 -8.19
N ASN A 61 1.53 5.04 -9.32
CA ASN A 61 2.82 4.65 -9.90
C ASN A 61 3.98 5.00 -8.96
N LEU A 62 3.99 6.21 -8.41
CA LEU A 62 5.04 6.66 -7.49
C LEU A 62 5.04 5.84 -6.20
N LEU A 63 3.87 5.55 -5.64
CA LEU A 63 3.74 4.72 -4.46
C LEU A 63 4.21 3.28 -4.73
N ALA A 64 3.87 2.70 -5.89
CA ALA A 64 4.33 1.37 -6.29
C ALA A 64 5.86 1.32 -6.48
N ARG A 65 6.47 2.36 -7.03
CA ARG A 65 7.93 2.48 -7.14
C ARG A 65 8.59 2.52 -5.76
N THR A 66 8.00 3.25 -4.82
CA THR A 66 8.49 3.30 -3.42
C THR A 66 8.41 1.93 -2.77
N VAL A 67 7.27 1.25 -2.89
CA VAL A 67 7.11 -0.13 -2.38
C VAL A 67 8.13 -1.08 -3.00
N TYR A 68 8.31 -1.02 -4.31
CA TYR A 68 9.24 -1.90 -5.01
C TYR A 68 10.69 -1.68 -4.56
N SER A 69 11.12 -0.43 -4.44
CA SER A 69 12.49 -0.11 -4.04
C SER A 69 12.77 -0.40 -2.57
N GLU A 70 11.80 -0.19 -1.68
CA GLU A 70 11.99 -0.32 -0.23
C GLU A 70 11.63 -1.72 0.31
N ALA A 71 10.72 -2.45 -0.36
CA ALA A 71 10.11 -3.63 0.22
C ALA A 71 9.94 -4.83 -0.76
N ARG A 72 10.59 -4.86 -1.93
CA ARG A 72 10.44 -5.95 -2.90
C ARG A 72 10.81 -7.34 -2.39
N GLY A 73 11.61 -7.42 -1.33
CA GLY A 73 12.02 -8.67 -0.68
C GLY A 73 11.19 -9.02 0.57
N GLU A 74 10.19 -8.20 0.90
CA GLU A 74 9.35 -8.40 2.07
C GLU A 74 8.10 -9.25 1.74
N PRO A 75 7.49 -9.91 2.74
CA PRO A 75 6.17 -10.52 2.59
C PRO A 75 5.15 -9.49 2.06
N TYR A 76 4.11 -9.93 1.38
CA TYR A 76 3.13 -9.02 0.76
C TYR A 76 2.55 -7.99 1.74
N ALA A 77 2.16 -8.44 2.95
CA ALA A 77 1.70 -7.53 4.01
C ALA A 77 2.75 -6.47 4.39
N GLY A 78 4.05 -6.80 4.34
CA GLY A 78 5.14 -5.85 4.56
C GLY A 78 5.24 -4.81 3.45
N GLN A 79 5.00 -5.22 2.20
CA GLN A 79 4.95 -4.30 1.07
C GLN A 79 3.75 -3.33 1.19
N VAL A 80 2.57 -3.83 1.57
CA VAL A 80 1.39 -3.00 1.85
C VAL A 80 1.66 -2.05 3.03
N ALA A 81 2.32 -2.53 4.09
CA ALA A 81 2.65 -1.72 5.26
C ALA A 81 3.56 -0.53 4.91
N VAL A 82 4.54 -0.71 4.02
CA VAL A 82 5.40 0.39 3.55
C VAL A 82 4.59 1.44 2.80
N ALA A 83 3.66 1.02 1.92
CA ALA A 83 2.75 1.95 1.26
C ALA A 83 1.85 2.68 2.26
N ALA A 84 1.31 1.95 3.24
CA ALA A 84 0.44 2.51 4.28
C ALA A 84 1.17 3.56 5.12
N VAL A 85 2.46 3.36 5.45
CA VAL A 85 3.28 4.38 6.14
C VAL A 85 3.34 5.69 5.36
N VAL A 86 3.51 5.64 4.03
CA VAL A 86 3.47 6.86 3.20
C VAL A 86 2.12 7.56 3.34
N LEU A 87 1.01 6.81 3.26
CA LEU A 87 -0.34 7.36 3.37
C LEU A 87 -0.64 7.89 4.77
N ASN A 88 -0.14 7.24 5.82
CA ASN A 88 -0.26 7.70 7.20
C ASN A 88 0.51 9.02 7.42
N ARG A 89 1.69 9.16 6.81
CA ARG A 89 2.43 10.43 6.82
C ARG A 89 1.64 11.53 6.13
N VAL A 90 1.04 11.28 4.96
CA VAL A 90 0.18 12.25 4.24
C VAL A 90 -0.97 12.74 5.13
N LYS A 91 -1.53 11.89 5.99
CA LYS A 91 -2.60 12.24 6.93
C LYS A 91 -2.12 12.95 8.18
N SER A 92 -0.84 12.89 8.49
CA SER A 92 -0.24 13.48 9.68
C SER A 92 0.18 14.93 9.42
N SER A 93 -0.15 15.84 10.33
CA SER A 93 0.27 17.24 10.25
C SER A 93 1.79 17.46 10.37
N SER A 94 2.54 16.43 10.78
CA SER A 94 4.00 16.48 10.90
C SER A 94 4.74 16.22 9.59
N PHE A 95 4.03 15.90 8.50
CA PHE A 95 4.59 15.54 7.20
C PHE A 95 3.91 16.32 6.07
N PRO A 96 4.50 16.33 4.87
CA PRO A 96 3.83 16.87 3.68
C PRO A 96 2.49 16.18 3.42
N ASN A 97 1.50 16.93 2.95
CA ASN A 97 0.12 16.47 2.73
C ASN A 97 -0.11 15.83 1.35
N THR A 98 0.95 15.43 0.65
CA THR A 98 0.88 14.74 -0.65
C THR A 98 1.81 13.54 -0.68
N ILE A 99 1.47 12.52 -1.46
CA ILE A 99 2.30 11.31 -1.64
C ILE A 99 3.69 11.70 -2.16
N ALA A 100 3.75 12.54 -3.18
CA ALA A 100 5.03 13.02 -3.72
C ALA A 100 5.84 13.81 -2.69
N GLY A 101 5.18 14.69 -1.93
CA GLY A 101 5.83 15.47 -0.87
C GLY A 101 6.46 14.59 0.20
N VAL A 102 5.75 13.53 0.64
CA VAL A 102 6.27 12.57 1.62
C VAL A 102 7.42 11.76 1.05
N ILE A 103 7.30 11.25 -0.18
CA ILE A 103 8.32 10.38 -0.79
C ILE A 103 9.61 11.16 -1.08
N TYR A 104 9.49 12.36 -1.64
CA TYR A 104 10.65 13.19 -1.99
C TYR A 104 11.17 14.07 -0.85
N GLN A 105 10.60 13.97 0.35
CA GLN A 105 11.13 14.65 1.52
C GLN A 105 12.58 14.23 1.77
N LYS A 106 13.48 15.17 1.97
CA LYS A 106 14.91 14.89 2.15
C LYS A 106 15.15 13.85 3.25
N GLY A 107 15.80 12.75 2.89
CA GLY A 107 16.16 11.67 3.82
C GLY A 107 15.00 10.76 4.25
N ALA A 108 13.80 10.90 3.63
CA ALA A 108 12.65 10.06 3.99
C ALA A 108 12.78 8.62 3.50
N PHE A 109 13.33 8.43 2.31
CA PHE A 109 13.53 7.13 1.68
C PHE A 109 14.89 7.05 1.01
N THR A 110 15.64 5.97 1.28
CA THR A 110 16.97 5.74 0.70
C THR A 110 16.88 5.60 -0.82
N ALA A 111 15.81 4.97 -1.30
CA ALA A 111 15.56 4.74 -2.71
C ALA A 111 15.50 6.02 -3.57
N VAL A 112 15.20 7.15 -2.97
CA VAL A 112 15.23 8.47 -3.66
C VAL A 112 16.67 8.94 -3.85
N SER A 113 17.51 8.78 -2.84
CA SER A 113 18.90 9.26 -2.87
C SER A 113 19.82 8.37 -3.70
N ASP A 114 19.57 7.06 -3.75
CA ASP A 114 20.37 6.09 -4.52
C ASP A 114 19.81 5.78 -5.93
N GLY A 115 18.68 6.41 -6.27
CA GLY A 115 18.07 6.30 -7.60
C GLY A 115 17.20 5.06 -7.81
N GLN A 116 17.06 4.17 -6.84
CA GLN A 116 16.23 2.96 -6.94
C GLN A 116 14.74 3.29 -7.15
N ILE A 117 14.29 4.47 -6.75
CA ILE A 117 12.93 4.97 -7.01
C ILE A 117 12.57 4.98 -8.50
N ASN A 118 13.56 4.99 -9.40
CA ASN A 118 13.37 4.99 -10.85
C ASN A 118 13.22 3.57 -11.44
N LEU A 119 13.39 2.52 -10.64
CA LEU A 119 13.16 1.15 -11.11
C LEU A 119 11.69 0.94 -11.47
N THR A 120 11.45 0.10 -12.49
CA THR A 120 10.10 -0.29 -12.88
C THR A 120 9.52 -1.24 -11.84
N PRO A 121 8.41 -0.90 -11.17
CA PRO A 121 7.80 -1.76 -10.17
C PRO A 121 7.16 -2.99 -10.84
N ASN A 122 7.16 -4.11 -10.12
CA ASN A 122 6.44 -5.30 -10.54
C ASN A 122 4.94 -5.22 -10.17
N GLN A 123 4.17 -6.18 -10.67
CA GLN A 123 2.72 -6.23 -10.41
C GLN A 123 2.39 -6.35 -8.92
N THR A 124 3.23 -7.06 -8.14
CA THR A 124 3.04 -7.21 -6.69
C THR A 124 3.13 -5.87 -5.97
N ALA A 125 4.11 -5.03 -6.32
CA ALA A 125 4.25 -3.69 -5.75
C ALA A 125 3.08 -2.77 -6.14
N TYR A 126 2.57 -2.86 -7.37
CA TYR A 126 1.35 -2.15 -7.78
C TYR A 126 0.12 -2.59 -6.99
N ASN A 127 -0.04 -3.89 -6.77
CA ASN A 127 -1.15 -4.42 -5.99
C ASN A 127 -1.06 -3.95 -4.53
N ALA A 128 0.12 -4.02 -3.92
CA ALA A 128 0.37 -3.57 -2.55
C ALA A 128 0.08 -2.06 -2.37
N ALA A 129 0.52 -1.23 -3.31
CA ALA A 129 0.23 0.20 -3.31
C ALA A 129 -1.29 0.47 -3.43
N ARG A 130 -1.99 -0.29 -4.27
CA ARG A 130 -3.44 -0.17 -4.46
C ARG A 130 -4.22 -0.61 -3.23
N ASP A 131 -3.82 -1.71 -2.59
CA ASP A 131 -4.46 -2.21 -1.38
C ASP A 131 -4.32 -1.21 -0.22
N ALA A 132 -3.16 -0.58 -0.08
CA ALA A 132 -2.96 0.49 0.88
C ALA A 132 -3.85 1.72 0.58
N LEU A 133 -3.96 2.13 -0.69
CA LEU A 133 -4.86 3.21 -1.13
C LEU A 133 -6.34 2.88 -0.88
N ASN A 134 -6.70 1.61 -0.94
CA ASN A 134 -8.04 1.11 -0.61
C ASN A 134 -8.28 1.00 0.91
N GLY A 135 -7.29 1.33 1.74
CA GLY A 135 -7.44 1.43 3.20
C GLY A 135 -6.86 0.25 3.99
N TRP A 136 -6.23 -0.74 3.34
CA TRP A 136 -5.55 -1.79 4.10
C TRP A 136 -4.23 -1.27 4.67
N ASP A 137 -4.18 -1.19 6.01
CA ASP A 137 -3.00 -0.75 6.76
C ASP A 137 -2.56 -1.80 7.78
N PRO A 138 -1.73 -2.76 7.39
CA PRO A 138 -1.16 -3.74 8.33
C PRO A 138 -0.11 -3.14 9.26
N SER A 139 0.29 -1.88 9.09
CA SER A 139 1.19 -1.15 9.99
C SER A 139 0.47 -0.50 11.19
N TYR A 140 -0.87 -0.57 11.23
CA TYR A 140 -1.71 -0.02 12.30
C TYR A 140 -1.45 1.47 12.58
N GLY A 141 -1.39 2.27 11.54
CA GLY A 141 -1.18 3.72 11.65
C GLY A 141 0.25 4.14 11.93
N SER A 142 1.24 3.26 11.69
CA SER A 142 2.64 3.60 11.85
C SER A 142 3.07 4.67 10.83
N ILE A 143 3.96 5.57 11.28
CA ILE A 143 4.53 6.63 10.45
C ILE A 143 6.04 6.47 10.24
N TYR A 144 6.65 5.47 10.89
CA TYR A 144 8.05 5.10 10.71
C TYR A 144 8.19 3.59 10.56
N TYR A 145 9.24 3.17 9.89
CA TYR A 145 9.70 1.78 9.88
C TYR A 145 11.22 1.74 9.68
N PHE A 146 11.83 0.65 10.08
CA PHE A 146 13.24 0.40 9.90
C PHE A 146 13.54 -1.09 9.94
N ASN A 147 14.67 -1.48 9.35
CA ASN A 147 15.21 -2.83 9.51
C ASN A 147 16.16 -2.87 10.73
N PRO A 148 15.81 -3.61 11.80
CA PRO A 148 16.66 -3.70 12.99
C PRO A 148 18.08 -4.21 12.75
N SER A 149 18.29 -5.01 11.69
CA SER A 149 19.60 -5.57 11.37
C SER A 149 20.56 -4.53 10.76
N THR A 150 20.06 -3.40 10.27
CA THR A 150 20.85 -2.39 9.56
C THR A 150 20.74 -0.99 10.16
N ALA A 151 19.74 -0.75 11.02
CA ALA A 151 19.50 0.55 11.60
C ALA A 151 20.51 0.87 12.71
N THR A 152 21.26 1.97 12.54
CA THR A 152 22.27 2.47 13.49
C THR A 152 21.81 3.71 14.25
N ASN A 153 20.73 4.37 13.79
CA ASN A 153 20.26 5.61 14.38
C ASN A 153 19.47 5.33 15.68
N ALA A 154 20.01 5.77 16.83
CA ALA A 154 19.41 5.57 18.15
C ALA A 154 18.00 6.18 18.26
N TRP A 155 17.72 7.27 17.54
CA TRP A 155 16.40 7.91 17.56
C TRP A 155 15.30 6.99 17.04
N ILE A 156 15.54 6.24 15.95
CA ILE A 156 14.50 5.35 15.42
C ILE A 156 14.19 4.19 16.37
N TRP A 157 15.21 3.75 17.15
CA TRP A 157 15.05 2.72 18.17
C TRP A 157 14.20 3.18 19.37
N SER A 158 14.14 4.50 19.64
CA SER A 158 13.32 5.07 20.72
C SER A 158 11.84 5.21 20.36
N ARG A 159 11.47 4.98 19.09
CA ARG A 159 10.07 5.12 18.65
C ARG A 159 9.19 3.99 19.19
N PRO A 160 7.94 4.30 19.62
CA PRO A 160 7.01 3.29 20.09
C PRO A 160 6.76 2.21 19.04
N HIS A 161 7.15 0.97 19.35
CA HIS A 161 6.94 -0.18 18.47
C HIS A 161 5.46 -0.53 18.37
N VAL A 162 5.00 -0.80 17.15
CA VAL A 162 3.61 -1.19 16.84
C VAL A 162 3.55 -2.64 16.40
N VAL A 163 4.27 -2.97 15.32
CA VAL A 163 4.26 -4.32 14.73
C VAL A 163 5.57 -4.59 14.00
N THR A 164 5.96 -5.86 13.89
CA THR A 164 7.04 -6.31 13.03
C THR A 164 6.47 -7.18 11.91
N ILE A 165 6.76 -6.84 10.65
CA ILE A 165 6.34 -7.59 9.48
C ILE A 165 7.58 -7.83 8.62
N GLY A 166 7.91 -9.10 8.36
CA GLY A 166 9.15 -9.47 7.67
C GLY A 166 10.37 -8.96 8.43
N LYS A 167 11.23 -8.23 7.75
CA LYS A 167 12.45 -7.62 8.31
C LYS A 167 12.22 -6.22 8.86
N HIS A 168 11.02 -5.65 8.69
CA HIS A 168 10.74 -4.28 9.10
C HIS A 168 10.00 -4.21 10.43
N ARG A 169 10.48 -3.32 11.29
CA ARG A 169 9.84 -2.91 12.52
C ARG A 169 9.12 -1.59 12.29
N PHE A 170 7.78 -1.60 12.46
CA PHE A 170 6.92 -0.43 12.28
C PHE A 170 6.68 0.25 13.62
N CYS A 171 6.65 1.61 13.64
CA CYS A 171 6.57 2.40 14.86
C CYS A 171 5.92 3.79 14.63
N LYS A 172 5.60 4.45 15.75
CA LYS A 172 4.99 5.80 15.80
C LYS A 172 5.97 6.84 16.29
#